data_b19f0e34fd7314d71f3479a3dc8a532f
#
_entry.id   b19f0e34fd7314d71f3479a3dc8a532f
#
_cell.length_a   1.000
_cell.length_b   1.000
_cell.length_c   1.000
_cell.angle_alpha   90.00
_cell.angle_beta   90.00
_cell.angle_gamma   90.00
#
_symmetry.space_group_name_H-M   'P 1'
#
loop_
_entity.id
_entity.type
_entity.pdbx_description
1 polymer ?
#
loop_
_entity_poly.entity_id
_entity_poly.type
_entity_poly.pdbx_seq_one_letter_code
_entity_poly.pdbx_strand_id
1 'polypeptide(L)'
;MDGNGRWGLKHKNSRNEGHKAGLNTVEKIIKESIRKKIKHLTLYAFSTENWKRPKKEINYLFNLLETFLLEKINDLNKQNIKLNIIGVKNFSKKLNKLLILSEKKTSKNKILQINLALNYGSKSEIVNAFKKINKNNDKINEKNLTKYLQ
;
A
#
# COMPACT_ATOMS: atom_id res chain seq x y z
N MET A 1 2.24 -2.95 -9.43
CA MET A 1 2.75 -3.44 -10.70
C MET A 1 4.16 -2.95 -10.86
N ASP A 2 5.06 -3.86 -11.17
CA ASP A 2 6.48 -3.52 -11.29
C ASP A 2 6.81 -2.89 -12.64
N GLY A 3 7.95 -2.21 -12.71
CA GLY A 3 8.49 -1.65 -13.94
C GLY A 3 7.97 -0.27 -14.33
N ASN A 4 7.05 0.35 -13.61
CA ASN A 4 6.46 1.66 -13.96
C ASN A 4 7.52 2.72 -14.28
N GLY A 5 8.56 2.88 -13.43
CA GLY A 5 9.62 3.85 -13.68
C GLY A 5 10.44 3.55 -14.94
N ARG A 6 10.76 2.27 -15.21
CA ARG A 6 11.46 1.84 -16.44
C ARG A 6 10.60 2.07 -17.67
N TRP A 7 9.33 1.73 -17.60
CA TRP A 7 8.36 1.99 -18.67
C TRP A 7 8.27 3.49 -18.97
N GLY A 8 8.17 4.32 -17.92
CA GLY A 8 8.10 5.77 -18.07
C GLY A 8 9.34 6.36 -18.75
N LEU A 9 10.55 5.90 -18.39
CA LEU A 9 11.78 6.31 -19.06
C LEU A 9 11.75 5.93 -20.55
N LYS A 10 11.34 4.69 -20.86
CA LYS A 10 11.32 4.19 -22.24
C LYS A 10 10.31 4.92 -23.14
N HIS A 11 9.13 5.26 -22.61
CA HIS A 11 8.00 5.74 -23.44
C HIS A 11 7.68 7.22 -23.26
N LYS A 12 8.13 7.85 -22.18
CA LYS A 12 7.81 9.23 -21.79
C LYS A 12 9.04 10.01 -21.32
N ASN A 13 10.23 9.44 -21.42
CA ASN A 13 11.48 10.01 -20.93
C ASN A 13 11.39 10.53 -19.46
N SER A 14 10.50 9.92 -18.66
CA SER A 14 10.22 10.34 -17.28
C SER A 14 9.73 9.18 -16.42
N ARG A 15 10.44 8.90 -15.31
CA ARG A 15 9.99 7.90 -14.32
C ARG A 15 8.65 8.29 -13.68
N ASN A 16 8.44 9.58 -13.46
CA ASN A 16 7.24 10.12 -12.84
C ASN A 16 5.99 9.87 -13.72
N GLU A 17 6.11 10.06 -15.03
CA GLU A 17 5.03 9.73 -15.97
C GLU A 17 4.71 8.22 -15.97
N GLY A 18 5.72 7.38 -15.78
CA GLY A 18 5.53 5.94 -15.60
C GLY A 18 4.74 5.61 -14.33
N HIS A 19 5.05 6.26 -13.22
CA HIS A 19 4.32 6.09 -11.96
C HIS A 19 2.86 6.53 -12.08
N LYS A 20 2.60 7.67 -12.74
CA LYS A 20 1.25 8.16 -13.03
C LYS A 20 0.46 7.19 -13.92
N ALA A 21 1.06 6.68 -14.99
CA ALA A 21 0.45 5.67 -15.85
C ALA A 21 0.14 4.37 -15.08
N GLY A 22 1.01 3.98 -14.14
CA GLY A 22 0.80 2.85 -13.24
C GLY A 22 -0.46 3.00 -12.40
N LEU A 23 -0.79 4.20 -11.94
CA LEU A 23 -2.01 4.49 -11.17
C LEU A 23 -3.28 4.22 -12.00
N ASN A 24 -3.30 4.65 -13.26
CA ASN A 24 -4.42 4.35 -14.18
C ASN A 24 -4.59 2.84 -14.37
N THR A 25 -3.48 2.09 -14.37
CA THR A 25 -3.52 0.62 -14.44
C THR A 25 -4.10 0.01 -13.15
N VAL A 26 -3.76 0.56 -11.98
CA VAL A 26 -4.34 0.14 -10.69
C VAL A 26 -5.86 0.27 -10.72
N GLU A 27 -6.41 1.40 -11.19
CA GLU A 27 -7.85 1.60 -11.30
C GLU A 27 -8.53 0.54 -12.20
N LYS A 28 -7.90 0.20 -13.33
CA LYS A 28 -8.40 -0.87 -14.23
C LYS A 28 -8.40 -2.23 -13.52
N ILE A 29 -7.32 -2.56 -12.82
CA ILE A 29 -7.22 -3.83 -12.07
C ILE A 29 -8.25 -3.90 -10.93
N ILE A 30 -8.50 -2.81 -10.22
CA ILE A 30 -9.55 -2.75 -9.18
C ILE A 30 -10.92 -3.05 -9.79
N LYS A 31 -11.27 -2.41 -10.90
CA LYS A 31 -12.56 -2.66 -11.61
C LYS A 31 -12.68 -4.11 -12.05
N GLU A 32 -11.64 -4.69 -12.63
CA GLU A 32 -11.62 -6.09 -13.04
C GLU A 32 -11.70 -7.05 -11.83
N SER A 33 -11.04 -6.73 -10.74
CA SER A 33 -11.13 -7.52 -9.50
C SER A 33 -12.55 -7.59 -8.97
N ILE A 34 -13.27 -6.47 -8.98
CA ILE A 34 -14.69 -6.43 -8.60
C ILE A 34 -15.52 -7.27 -9.56
N ARG A 35 -15.34 -7.10 -10.88
CA ARG A 35 -16.06 -7.86 -11.92
C ARG A 35 -15.85 -9.37 -11.76
N LYS A 36 -14.65 -9.77 -11.41
CA LYS A 36 -14.25 -11.17 -11.15
C LYS A 36 -14.62 -11.67 -9.75
N LYS A 37 -15.27 -10.85 -8.91
CA LYS A 37 -15.64 -11.18 -7.53
C LYS A 37 -14.45 -11.57 -6.64
N ILE A 38 -13.26 -11.03 -6.93
CA ILE A 38 -12.07 -11.20 -6.10
C ILE A 38 -12.31 -10.49 -4.78
N LYS A 39 -12.02 -11.15 -3.66
CA LYS A 39 -12.25 -10.60 -2.31
C LYS A 39 -11.08 -9.79 -1.78
N HIS A 40 -9.86 -10.14 -2.15
CA HIS A 40 -8.64 -9.50 -1.68
C HIS A 40 -7.70 -9.20 -2.84
N LEU A 41 -7.25 -7.95 -2.93
CA LEU A 41 -6.24 -7.49 -3.89
C LEU A 41 -5.11 -6.84 -3.12
N THR A 42 -3.90 -7.41 -3.18
CA THR A 42 -2.72 -6.81 -2.57
C THR A 42 -1.90 -6.07 -3.61
N LEU A 43 -1.65 -4.79 -3.35
CA LEU A 43 -0.87 -3.90 -4.21
C LEU A 43 0.42 -3.51 -3.48
N TYR A 44 1.56 -3.84 -4.06
CA TYR A 44 2.88 -3.49 -3.53
C TYR A 44 3.25 -2.09 -4.01
N ALA A 45 2.92 -1.05 -3.23
CA ALA A 45 3.06 0.33 -3.66
C ALA A 45 4.43 0.94 -3.31
N PHE A 46 4.98 0.61 -2.13
CA PHE A 46 6.29 1.12 -1.69
C PHE A 46 6.98 0.13 -0.75
N SER A 47 8.13 -0.41 -1.18
CA SER A 47 8.92 -1.33 -0.36
C SER A 47 9.92 -0.60 0.55
N THR A 48 10.39 -1.28 1.60
CA THR A 48 11.49 -0.79 2.44
C THR A 48 12.78 -0.51 1.64
N GLU A 49 12.98 -1.21 0.53
CA GLU A 49 14.14 -1.00 -0.35
C GLU A 49 14.02 0.28 -1.19
N ASN A 50 12.81 0.78 -1.40
CA ASN A 50 12.58 1.99 -2.21
C ASN A 50 13.08 3.27 -1.54
N TRP A 51 13.41 3.25 -0.23
CA TRP A 51 14.06 4.36 0.45
C TRP A 51 15.45 4.70 -0.11
N LYS A 52 16.07 3.77 -0.86
CA LYS A 52 17.34 4.00 -1.57
C LYS A 52 17.18 4.84 -2.84
N ARG A 53 15.97 5.12 -3.28
CA ARG A 53 15.69 5.96 -4.46
C ARG A 53 16.01 7.42 -4.19
N PRO A 54 16.24 8.23 -5.25
CA PRO A 54 16.40 9.67 -5.10
C PRO A 54 15.23 10.30 -4.35
N LYS A 55 15.50 11.20 -3.41
CA LYS A 55 14.47 11.88 -2.59
C LYS A 55 13.36 12.54 -3.43
N LYS A 56 13.73 13.10 -4.60
CA LYS A 56 12.76 13.70 -5.53
C LYS A 56 11.72 12.67 -6.04
N GLU A 57 12.16 11.45 -6.37
CA GLU A 57 11.26 10.37 -6.80
C GLU A 57 10.38 9.90 -5.65
N ILE A 58 10.93 9.72 -4.45
CA ILE A 58 10.19 9.34 -3.25
C ILE A 58 9.10 10.36 -2.92
N ASN A 59 9.44 11.65 -2.90
CA ASN A 59 8.49 12.72 -2.64
C ASN A 59 7.36 12.74 -3.70
N TYR A 60 7.70 12.54 -4.96
CA TYR A 60 6.71 12.44 -6.02
C TYR A 60 5.73 11.28 -5.81
N LEU A 61 6.24 10.10 -5.44
CA LEU A 61 5.41 8.92 -5.17
C LEU A 61 4.44 9.16 -3.99
N PHE A 62 4.90 9.80 -2.92
CA PHE A 62 4.03 10.11 -1.78
C PHE A 62 3.00 11.19 -2.10
N ASN A 63 3.38 12.21 -2.85
CA ASN A 63 2.42 13.21 -3.33
C ASN A 63 1.36 12.57 -4.25
N LEU A 64 1.77 11.66 -5.14
CA LEU A 64 0.87 10.93 -6.00
C LEU A 64 -0.12 10.06 -5.19
N LEU A 65 0.36 9.40 -4.13
CA LEU A 65 -0.48 8.63 -3.22
C LEU A 65 -1.45 9.54 -2.43
N GLU A 66 -0.98 10.67 -1.91
CA GLU A 66 -1.84 11.65 -1.22
C GLU A 66 -2.96 12.14 -2.13
N THR A 67 -2.62 12.55 -3.36
CA THR A 67 -3.60 13.01 -4.37
C THR A 67 -4.62 11.92 -4.67
N PHE A 68 -4.15 10.70 -4.93
CA PHE A 68 -5.03 9.57 -5.19
C PHE A 68 -6.01 9.31 -4.04
N LEU A 69 -5.52 9.29 -2.80
CA LEU A 69 -6.39 9.06 -1.65
C LEU A 69 -7.42 10.18 -1.47
N LEU A 70 -7.02 11.44 -1.65
CA LEU A 70 -7.93 12.59 -1.53
C LEU A 70 -9.04 12.55 -2.59
N GLU A 71 -8.69 12.23 -3.83
CA GLU A 71 -9.62 12.21 -4.95
C GLU A 71 -10.52 10.96 -4.96
N LYS A 72 -9.95 9.79 -4.63
CA LYS A 72 -10.61 8.50 -4.86
C LYS A 72 -11.24 7.85 -3.64
N ILE A 73 -10.92 8.29 -2.43
CA ILE A 73 -11.43 7.62 -1.22
C ILE A 73 -12.96 7.60 -1.13
N ASN A 74 -13.62 8.66 -1.61
CA ASN A 74 -15.08 8.71 -1.64
C ASN A 74 -15.66 7.68 -2.64
N ASP A 75 -15.03 7.53 -3.79
CA ASP A 75 -15.44 6.60 -4.83
C ASP A 75 -15.20 5.15 -4.41
N LEU A 76 -14.05 4.88 -3.76
CA LEU A 76 -13.77 3.57 -3.17
C LEU A 76 -14.84 3.21 -2.12
N ASN A 77 -15.22 4.17 -1.27
CA ASN A 77 -16.26 3.94 -0.28
C ASN A 77 -17.63 3.69 -0.91
N LYS A 78 -18.02 4.48 -1.91
CA LYS A 78 -19.30 4.27 -2.66
C LYS A 78 -19.33 2.91 -3.35
N GLN A 79 -18.20 2.43 -3.86
CA GLN A 79 -18.07 1.11 -4.50
C GLN A 79 -17.94 -0.04 -3.48
N ASN A 80 -18.09 0.24 -2.19
CA ASN A 80 -17.99 -0.75 -1.11
C ASN A 80 -16.62 -1.48 -1.09
N ILE A 81 -15.55 -0.72 -1.37
CA ILE A 81 -14.16 -1.19 -1.36
C ILE A 81 -13.54 -0.81 -0.02
N LYS A 82 -12.99 -1.79 0.70
CA LYS A 82 -12.23 -1.60 1.93
C LYS A 82 -10.76 -1.36 1.60
N LEU A 83 -10.18 -0.31 2.18
CA LEU A 83 -8.74 -0.07 2.14
C LEU A 83 -8.10 -0.56 3.44
N ASN A 84 -7.03 -1.32 3.33
CA ASN A 84 -6.22 -1.81 4.44
C ASN A 84 -4.75 -1.53 4.13
N ILE A 85 -4.04 -0.87 5.06
CA ILE A 85 -2.64 -0.50 4.88
C ILE A 85 -1.77 -1.48 5.65
N ILE A 86 -0.91 -2.20 4.95
CA ILE A 86 0.09 -3.09 5.54
C ILE A 86 1.49 -2.47 5.43
N GLY A 87 2.32 -2.69 6.45
CA GLY A 87 3.67 -2.13 6.57
C GLY A 87 3.78 -1.06 7.66
N VAL A 88 4.93 -0.41 7.73
CA VAL A 88 5.24 0.55 8.81
C VAL A 88 4.82 1.96 8.40
N LYS A 89 3.85 2.53 9.11
CA LYS A 89 3.34 3.89 8.87
C LYS A 89 4.30 4.96 9.42
N ASN A 90 5.50 5.04 8.86
CA ASN A 90 6.50 6.05 9.22
C ASN A 90 6.67 7.07 8.08
N PHE A 91 5.64 7.87 7.87
CA PHE A 91 5.57 8.92 6.85
C PHE A 91 5.36 10.29 7.49
N SER A 92 5.12 11.33 6.67
CA SER A 92 4.74 12.64 7.18
C SER A 92 3.47 12.56 8.04
N LYS A 93 3.31 13.47 9.01
CA LYS A 93 2.08 13.55 9.83
C LYS A 93 0.82 13.65 8.97
N LYS A 94 0.90 14.42 7.86
CA LYS A 94 -0.20 14.59 6.90
C LYS A 94 -0.59 13.27 6.24
N LEU A 95 0.38 12.56 5.65
CA LEU A 95 0.13 11.28 4.97
C LEU A 95 -0.38 10.22 5.95
N ASN A 96 0.24 10.09 7.14
CA ASN A 96 -0.22 9.15 8.16
C ASN A 96 -1.69 9.41 8.57
N LYS A 97 -2.06 10.67 8.79
CA LYS A 97 -3.44 11.04 9.10
C LYS A 97 -4.40 10.66 7.96
N LEU A 98 -4.01 10.91 6.72
CA LEU A 98 -4.81 10.58 5.55
C LEU A 98 -5.02 9.07 5.40
N LEU A 99 -3.96 8.27 5.58
CA LEU A 99 -4.03 6.82 5.55
C LEU A 99 -5.02 6.27 6.61
N ILE A 100 -4.89 6.73 7.87
CA ILE A 100 -5.77 6.32 8.97
C ILE A 100 -7.23 6.70 8.69
N LEU A 101 -7.48 7.92 8.21
CA LEU A 101 -8.83 8.37 7.86
C LEU A 101 -9.42 7.55 6.71
N SER A 102 -8.61 7.19 5.72
CA SER A 102 -9.03 6.37 4.58
C SER A 102 -9.41 4.96 5.01
N GLU A 103 -8.61 4.32 5.85
CA GLU A 103 -8.94 3.00 6.42
C GLU A 103 -10.23 3.08 7.25
N LYS A 104 -10.36 4.07 8.13
CA LYS A 104 -11.56 4.25 8.98
C LYS A 104 -12.82 4.45 8.13
N LYS A 105 -12.74 5.29 7.09
CA LYS A 105 -13.87 5.61 6.21
C LYS A 105 -14.37 4.38 5.44
N THR A 106 -13.48 3.49 5.06
CA THR A 106 -13.81 2.30 4.25
C THR A 106 -13.92 1.01 5.07
N SER A 107 -13.79 1.08 6.39
CA SER A 107 -13.66 -0.09 7.29
C SER A 107 -14.83 -1.07 7.23
N LYS A 108 -16.06 -0.59 6.94
CA LYS A 108 -17.28 -1.39 6.88
C LYS A 108 -17.54 -2.02 5.51
N ASN A 109 -16.73 -1.70 4.50
CA ASN A 109 -16.90 -2.14 3.13
C ASN A 109 -16.52 -3.62 2.95
N LYS A 110 -17.19 -4.34 2.02
CA LYS A 110 -17.11 -5.81 1.94
C LYS A 110 -16.99 -6.39 0.52
N ILE A 111 -17.11 -5.58 -0.54
CA ILE A 111 -17.05 -6.11 -1.92
C ILE A 111 -15.65 -6.54 -2.28
N LEU A 112 -14.67 -5.67 -2.06
CA LEU A 112 -13.25 -5.92 -2.32
C LEU A 112 -12.43 -5.30 -1.17
N GLN A 113 -11.48 -6.02 -0.62
CA GLN A 113 -10.46 -5.46 0.26
C GLN A 113 -9.18 -5.25 -0.54
N ILE A 114 -8.72 -3.99 -0.59
CA ILE A 114 -7.41 -3.64 -1.14
C ILE A 114 -6.42 -3.57 0.02
N ASN A 115 -5.41 -4.44 0.00
CA ASN A 115 -4.26 -4.36 0.89
C ASN A 115 -3.17 -3.56 0.19
N LEU A 116 -2.88 -2.37 0.68
CA LEU A 116 -1.87 -1.49 0.13
C LEU A 116 -0.58 -1.61 0.95
N ALA A 117 0.43 -2.28 0.40
CA ALA A 117 1.73 -2.45 1.04
C ALA A 117 2.56 -1.17 0.89
N LEU A 118 2.74 -0.45 2.01
CA LEU A 118 3.47 0.81 2.12
C LEU A 118 4.58 0.69 3.15
N ASN A 119 5.81 1.02 2.75
CA ASN A 119 6.99 0.83 3.59
C ASN A 119 7.03 -0.59 4.16
N TYR A 120 6.70 -1.55 3.29
CA TYR A 120 6.62 -2.96 3.62
C TYR A 120 7.85 -3.71 3.10
N GLY A 121 8.28 -4.71 3.86
CA GLY A 121 9.32 -5.66 3.46
C GLY A 121 9.18 -6.91 4.32
N SER A 122 9.07 -8.09 3.70
CA SER A 122 8.85 -9.36 4.40
C SER A 122 9.91 -9.64 5.46
N LYS A 123 11.19 -9.41 5.16
CA LYS A 123 12.28 -9.57 6.15
C LYS A 123 12.09 -8.65 7.35
N SER A 124 11.77 -7.37 7.10
CA SER A 124 11.51 -6.40 8.17
C SER A 124 10.27 -6.77 8.98
N GLU A 125 9.24 -7.31 8.35
CA GLU A 125 8.03 -7.76 9.03
C GLU A 125 8.33 -8.92 9.98
N ILE A 126 9.05 -9.95 9.51
CA ILE A 126 9.47 -11.09 10.32
C ILE A 126 10.29 -10.62 11.53
N VAL A 127 11.30 -9.78 11.32
CA VAL A 127 12.10 -9.22 12.41
C VAL A 127 11.24 -8.44 13.40
N ASN A 128 10.29 -7.66 12.93
CA ASN A 128 9.38 -6.91 13.81
C ASN A 128 8.41 -7.83 14.57
N ALA A 129 7.95 -8.93 13.97
CA ALA A 129 7.14 -9.94 14.64
C ALA A 129 7.91 -10.59 15.78
N PHE A 130 9.17 -10.99 15.55
CA PHE A 130 10.05 -11.51 16.61
C PHE A 130 10.28 -10.51 17.73
N LYS A 131 10.53 -9.23 17.42
CA LYS A 131 10.67 -8.18 18.44
C LYS A 131 9.42 -8.06 19.32
N LYS A 132 8.23 -8.18 18.74
CA LYS A 132 6.96 -8.14 19.47
C LYS A 132 6.77 -9.39 20.35
N ILE A 133 7.11 -10.58 19.84
CA ILE A 133 7.10 -11.83 20.60
C ILE A 133 7.97 -11.68 21.86
N ASN A 134 9.22 -11.24 21.71
CA ASN A 134 10.15 -11.05 22.82
C ASN A 134 9.66 -9.98 23.82
N LYS A 135 9.14 -8.85 23.30
CA LYS A 135 8.62 -7.77 24.17
C LYS A 135 7.44 -8.23 25.04
N ASN A 136 6.61 -9.14 24.54
CA ASN A 136 5.42 -9.64 25.24
C ASN A 136 5.70 -10.95 26.00
N ASN A 137 6.95 -11.42 26.03
CA ASN A 137 7.35 -12.70 26.63
C ASN A 137 6.53 -13.90 26.10
N ASP A 138 6.05 -13.82 24.85
CA ASP A 138 5.36 -14.93 24.20
C ASP A 138 6.39 -16.01 23.77
N LYS A 139 5.97 -17.28 23.75
CA LYS A 139 6.82 -18.37 23.19
C LYS A 139 7.03 -18.18 21.69
N ILE A 140 8.26 -18.43 21.23
CA ILE A 140 8.58 -18.43 19.80
C ILE A 140 8.01 -19.71 19.19
N ASN A 141 6.92 -19.58 18.40
CA ASN A 141 6.28 -20.65 17.64
C ASN A 141 5.51 -20.06 16.46
N GLU A 142 5.06 -20.89 15.54
CA GLU A 142 4.31 -20.45 14.34
C GLU A 142 3.03 -19.69 14.67
N LYS A 143 2.29 -20.11 15.70
CA LYS A 143 1.05 -19.46 16.13
C LYS A 143 1.31 -18.03 16.57
N ASN A 144 2.32 -17.81 17.41
CA ASN A 144 2.66 -16.48 17.89
C ASN A 144 3.31 -15.64 16.80
N LEU A 145 4.11 -16.24 15.91
CA LEU A 145 4.64 -15.53 14.74
C LEU A 145 3.50 -15.02 13.86
N THR A 146 2.54 -15.88 13.49
CA THR A 146 1.37 -15.51 12.68
C THR A 146 0.53 -14.40 13.34
N LYS A 147 0.37 -14.42 14.66
CA LYS A 147 -0.35 -13.38 15.42
C LYS A 147 0.25 -11.96 15.21
N TYR A 148 1.56 -11.87 14.99
CA TYR A 148 2.27 -10.58 14.86
C TYR A 148 2.64 -10.21 13.43
N LEU A 149 2.41 -11.09 12.46
CA LEU A 149 2.44 -10.74 11.02
C LEU A 149 1.19 -9.94 10.63
N GLN A 150 1.31 -9.16 9.54
CA GLN A 150 0.23 -8.29 9.03
C GLN A 150 -0.50 -8.90 7.84
#